data_4f2dd8abf341cd92badb1e546ee1a6c5
#
_entry.id   4f2dd8abf341cd92badb1e546ee1a6c5
#
_cell.length_a   1.000
_cell.length_b   1.000
_cell.length_c   1.000
_cell.angle_alpha   90.00
_cell.angle_beta   90.00
_cell.angle_gamma   90.00
#
_symmetry.space_group_name_H-M   'P 1'
#
loop_
_entity.id
_entity.type
_entity.pdbx_description
1 polymer ?
#
loop_
_entity_poly.entity_id
_entity_poly.type
_entity_poly.pdbx_seq_one_letter_code
_entity_poly.pdbx_strand_id
1 'polypeptide(L)'
;GLAANPNLEKVLFEERPVVRISKTEKNFEFHNNLNEFQQEAVVGAMTANDLYVIQGPPGTGKTTVISEICYQNVKAGLRTLVASQANLAVDNALGRLLSHQDIRILRYGRTESIEEEGKKFIEENVALNWKEQTLQAVHEQLNAHTQRESQLENELKDHEKQLQALQVKLSSLEEQVKLKK
;
A
#
# COMPACT_ATOMS: atom_id res chain seq x y z
N GLY A 1 -14.46 -8.00 23.95
CA GLY A 1 -13.65 -7.82 25.13
C GLY A 1 -13.02 -9.13 25.59
N LEU A 2 -12.56 -9.19 26.85
CA LEU A 2 -11.91 -10.35 27.46
C LEU A 2 -12.72 -11.64 27.38
N ALA A 3 -14.05 -11.55 27.39
CA ALA A 3 -14.94 -12.68 27.22
C ALA A 3 -14.78 -13.42 25.87
N ALA A 4 -14.23 -12.77 24.86
CA ALA A 4 -13.96 -13.40 23.56
C ALA A 4 -12.62 -14.15 23.52
N ASN A 5 -11.73 -13.91 24.48
CA ASN A 5 -10.44 -14.60 24.61
C ASN A 5 -10.16 -14.96 26.09
N PRO A 6 -10.69 -16.10 26.56
CA PRO A 6 -10.51 -16.54 27.95
C PRO A 6 -9.04 -16.87 28.29
N ASN A 7 -8.20 -17.16 27.30
CA ASN A 7 -6.78 -17.38 27.55
C ASN A 7 -6.06 -16.09 27.89
N LEU A 8 -6.42 -14.98 27.21
CA LEU A 8 -5.86 -13.66 27.50
C LEU A 8 -6.27 -13.18 28.91
N GLU A 9 -7.49 -13.44 29.34
CA GLU A 9 -7.95 -13.15 30.70
C GLU A 9 -7.09 -13.87 31.74
N LYS A 10 -6.80 -15.16 31.53
CA LYS A 10 -5.96 -15.95 32.41
C LYS A 10 -4.51 -15.43 32.43
N VAL A 11 -3.96 -15.04 31.30
CA VAL A 11 -2.60 -14.49 31.22
C VAL A 11 -2.47 -13.16 31.95
N LEU A 12 -3.52 -12.31 31.90
CA LEU A 12 -3.50 -10.98 32.50
C LEU A 12 -3.83 -10.97 34.00
N PHE A 13 -4.68 -11.87 34.48
CA PHE A 13 -5.24 -11.81 35.84
C PHE A 13 -4.96 -13.04 36.70
N GLU A 14 -4.58 -14.14 36.10
CA GLU A 14 -4.12 -15.32 36.84
C GLU A 14 -2.59 -15.38 36.77
N GLU A 15 -1.92 -15.55 37.89
CA GLU A 15 -0.44 -15.71 37.96
C GLU A 15 0.00 -17.04 37.31
N ARG A 16 -0.10 -17.15 36.00
CA ARG A 16 0.36 -18.28 35.24
C ARG A 16 1.75 -18.07 34.68
N PRO A 17 2.58 -19.11 34.61
CA PRO A 17 3.87 -19.03 33.95
C PRO A 17 3.64 -18.69 32.47
N VAL A 18 4.31 -17.64 31.98
CA VAL A 18 4.31 -17.24 30.57
C VAL A 18 4.91 -18.39 29.76
N VAL A 19 4.15 -18.99 28.88
CA VAL A 19 4.65 -19.98 27.93
C VAL A 19 5.53 -19.24 26.92
N ARG A 20 6.84 -19.44 27.01
CA ARG A 20 7.76 -18.96 25.95
C ARG A 20 7.53 -19.81 24.71
N ILE A 21 7.06 -19.18 23.66
CA ILE A 21 6.91 -19.83 22.36
C ILE A 21 8.32 -20.16 21.84
N SER A 22 8.51 -21.38 21.38
CA SER A 22 9.72 -21.76 20.65
C SER A 22 9.85 -20.84 19.42
N LYS A 23 11.04 -20.28 19.21
CA LYS A 23 11.35 -19.45 18.03
C LYS A 23 10.99 -20.26 16.78
N THR A 24 9.88 -19.94 16.16
CA THR A 24 9.57 -20.45 14.83
C THR A 24 10.46 -19.64 13.90
N GLU A 25 11.39 -20.27 13.20
CA GLU A 25 12.23 -19.65 12.16
C GLU A 25 11.33 -19.28 10.97
N LYS A 26 10.58 -18.20 11.11
CA LYS A 26 9.99 -17.52 9.96
C LYS A 26 11.02 -16.51 9.51
N ASN A 27 11.54 -16.67 8.31
CA ASN A 27 12.34 -15.66 7.66
C ASN A 27 11.43 -14.45 7.36
N PHE A 28 11.59 -13.40 8.16
CA PHE A 28 10.92 -12.13 7.92
C PHE A 28 11.80 -11.25 7.03
N GLU A 29 11.26 -10.79 5.95
CA GLU A 29 11.85 -9.77 5.12
C GLU A 29 11.40 -8.40 5.65
N PHE A 30 12.30 -7.73 6.38
CA PHE A 30 11.99 -6.45 7.01
C PHE A 30 12.01 -5.32 5.97
N HIS A 31 11.02 -4.45 6.05
CA HIS A 31 10.93 -3.26 5.20
C HIS A 31 11.82 -2.13 5.73
N ASN A 32 11.81 -1.92 7.04
CA ASN A 32 12.63 -0.89 7.68
C ASN A 32 14.03 -1.42 7.99
N ASN A 33 15.01 -0.52 8.02
CA ASN A 33 16.35 -0.86 8.48
C ASN A 33 16.34 -1.00 10.02
N LEU A 34 16.25 -2.23 10.49
CA LEU A 34 16.13 -2.59 11.91
C LEU A 34 17.45 -3.20 12.42
N ASN A 35 17.86 -2.81 13.63
CA ASN A 35 18.90 -3.51 14.33
C ASN A 35 18.41 -4.87 14.88
N GLU A 36 19.32 -5.71 15.35
CA GLU A 36 19.01 -7.06 15.83
C GLU A 36 17.94 -7.09 16.92
N PHE A 37 17.98 -6.17 17.89
CA PHE A 37 16.99 -6.10 18.98
C PHE A 37 15.61 -5.70 18.46
N GLN A 38 15.56 -4.78 17.49
CA GLN A 38 14.30 -4.38 16.85
C GLN A 38 13.72 -5.50 16.01
N GLN A 39 14.56 -6.25 15.29
CA GLN A 39 14.14 -7.43 14.53
C GLN A 39 13.58 -8.51 15.47
N GLU A 40 14.27 -8.78 16.58
CA GLU A 40 13.78 -9.73 17.59
C GLU A 40 12.41 -9.30 18.16
N ALA A 41 12.24 -8.01 18.43
CA ALA A 41 10.97 -7.47 18.90
C ALA A 41 9.82 -7.66 17.87
N VAL A 42 10.08 -7.41 16.59
CA VAL A 42 9.09 -7.65 15.52
C VAL A 42 8.76 -9.14 15.41
N VAL A 43 9.77 -10.00 15.34
CA VAL A 43 9.57 -11.46 15.25
C VAL A 43 8.77 -11.96 16.44
N GLY A 44 9.11 -11.53 17.66
CA GLY A 44 8.40 -11.88 18.87
C GLY A 44 6.93 -11.47 18.84
N ALA A 45 6.64 -10.23 18.41
CA ALA A 45 5.27 -9.74 18.28
C ALA A 45 4.47 -10.51 17.21
N MET A 46 5.09 -10.82 16.07
CA MET A 46 4.44 -11.54 14.96
C MET A 46 4.22 -13.03 15.21
N THR A 47 4.94 -13.61 16.17
CA THR A 47 4.84 -15.03 16.52
C THR A 47 4.12 -15.29 17.84
N ALA A 48 3.78 -14.24 18.59
CA ALA A 48 3.03 -14.36 19.83
C ALA A 48 1.59 -14.80 19.57
N ASN A 49 1.09 -15.72 20.38
CA ASN A 49 -0.30 -16.16 20.25
C ASN A 49 -1.30 -15.14 20.81
N ASP A 50 -1.02 -14.60 22.00
CA ASP A 50 -1.98 -13.78 22.75
C ASP A 50 -1.41 -12.42 23.17
N LEU A 51 -0.19 -12.38 23.72
CA LEU A 51 0.42 -11.18 24.28
C LEU A 51 1.94 -11.19 24.10
N TYR A 52 2.48 -10.07 23.65
CA TYR A 52 3.90 -9.81 23.62
C TYR A 52 4.21 -8.41 24.14
N VAL A 53 5.14 -8.28 25.06
CA VAL A 53 5.52 -7.00 25.70
C VAL A 53 6.87 -6.58 25.17
N ILE A 54 6.90 -5.36 24.60
CA ILE A 54 8.14 -4.74 24.10
C ILE A 54 8.44 -3.54 24.99
N GLN A 55 9.57 -3.57 25.69
CA GLN A 55 10.05 -2.47 26.50
C GLN A 55 11.29 -1.86 25.88
N GLY A 56 11.38 -0.53 25.88
CA GLY A 56 12.57 0.19 25.41
C GLY A 56 12.61 1.61 25.95
N PRO A 57 13.81 2.14 26.29
CA PRO A 57 14.00 3.53 26.67
C PRO A 57 13.58 4.52 25.57
N PRO A 58 13.44 5.82 25.86
CA PRO A 58 13.29 6.85 24.85
C PRO A 58 14.41 6.79 23.80
N GLY A 59 14.06 7.02 22.52
CA GLY A 59 15.05 7.05 21.43
C GLY A 59 15.49 5.68 20.86
N THR A 60 15.02 4.55 21.40
CA THR A 60 15.38 3.20 20.91
C THR A 60 14.66 2.78 19.62
N GLY A 61 13.84 3.65 19.03
CA GLY A 61 13.13 3.36 17.79
C GLY A 61 11.88 2.50 17.94
N LYS A 62 11.21 2.54 19.11
CA LYS A 62 9.93 1.82 19.32
C LYS A 62 8.89 2.08 18.23
N THR A 63 8.78 3.33 17.78
CA THR A 63 7.85 3.71 16.71
C THR A 63 8.20 3.02 15.38
N THR A 64 9.50 2.80 15.10
CA THR A 64 9.95 2.04 13.92
C THR A 64 9.52 0.57 14.02
N VAL A 65 9.65 -0.02 15.20
CA VAL A 65 9.18 -1.40 15.46
C VAL A 65 7.67 -1.51 15.28
N ILE A 66 6.90 -0.54 15.81
CA ILE A 66 5.43 -0.51 15.64
C ILE A 66 5.05 -0.41 14.16
N SER A 67 5.69 0.47 13.39
CA SER A 67 5.41 0.61 11.96
C SER A 67 5.76 -0.66 11.18
N GLU A 68 6.86 -1.32 11.53
CA GLU A 68 7.23 -2.60 10.91
C GLU A 68 6.20 -3.71 11.22
N ILE A 69 5.74 -3.82 12.46
CA ILE A 69 4.69 -4.78 12.84
C ILE A 69 3.41 -4.52 12.04
N CYS A 70 3.01 -3.26 11.91
CA CYS A 70 1.85 -2.89 11.10
C CYS A 70 2.03 -3.30 9.63
N TYR A 71 3.20 -3.02 9.06
CA TYR A 71 3.54 -3.40 7.69
C TYR A 71 3.48 -4.92 7.48
N GLN A 72 4.12 -5.68 8.35
CA GLN A 72 4.12 -7.15 8.28
C GLN A 72 2.72 -7.74 8.39
N ASN A 73 1.87 -7.17 9.25
CA ASN A 73 0.47 -7.58 9.39
C ASN A 73 -0.33 -7.32 8.10
N VAL A 74 -0.16 -6.15 7.49
CA VAL A 74 -0.82 -5.83 6.22
C VAL A 74 -0.34 -6.77 5.10
N LYS A 75 0.97 -7.04 5.01
CA LYS A 75 1.54 -8.02 4.08
C LYS A 75 0.96 -9.43 4.28
N ALA A 76 0.63 -9.78 5.51
CA ALA A 76 -0.06 -11.04 5.86
C ALA A 76 -1.58 -10.99 5.67
N GLY A 77 -2.17 -9.91 5.17
CA GLY A 77 -3.61 -9.72 5.00
C GLY A 77 -4.37 -9.49 6.32
N LEU A 78 -3.67 -9.14 7.39
CA LEU A 78 -4.24 -8.91 8.71
C LEU A 78 -4.60 -7.43 8.93
N ARG A 79 -5.49 -7.19 9.90
CA ARG A 79 -5.83 -5.84 10.37
C ARG A 79 -5.13 -5.55 11.69
N THR A 80 -4.58 -4.35 11.83
CA THR A 80 -3.87 -3.91 13.03
C THR A 80 -4.57 -2.71 13.64
N LEU A 81 -4.83 -2.76 14.94
CA LEU A 81 -5.27 -1.62 15.73
C LEU A 81 -4.08 -1.07 16.52
N VAL A 82 -3.76 0.20 16.29
CA VAL A 82 -2.77 0.94 17.08
C VAL A 82 -3.50 1.89 18.01
N ALA A 83 -3.32 1.74 19.31
CA ALA A 83 -3.98 2.56 20.33
C ALA A 83 -2.95 3.16 21.28
N SER A 84 -3.15 4.44 21.65
CA SER A 84 -2.34 5.13 22.65
C SER A 84 -3.19 6.19 23.37
N GLN A 85 -2.81 6.53 24.61
CA GLN A 85 -3.39 7.67 25.31
C GLN A 85 -2.91 9.01 24.72
N ALA A 86 -1.71 9.04 24.13
CA ALA A 86 -1.16 10.22 23.50
C ALA A 86 -1.44 10.21 21.99
N ASN A 87 -2.17 11.20 21.49
CA ASN A 87 -2.45 11.35 20.06
C ASN A 87 -1.18 11.42 19.23
N LEU A 88 -0.18 12.22 19.68
CA LEU A 88 1.12 12.35 19.03
C LEU A 88 1.82 10.99 18.80
N ALA A 89 1.69 10.04 19.72
CA ALA A 89 2.30 8.73 19.56
C ALA A 89 1.64 7.92 18.42
N VAL A 90 0.33 8.05 18.25
CA VAL A 90 -0.41 7.43 17.14
C VAL A 90 -0.05 8.13 15.83
N ASP A 91 0.00 9.47 15.82
CA ASP A 91 0.29 10.25 14.63
C ASP A 91 1.75 10.03 14.15
N ASN A 92 2.69 9.89 15.07
CA ASN A 92 4.07 9.50 14.76
C ASN A 92 4.17 8.07 14.15
N ALA A 93 3.37 7.14 14.63
CA ALA A 93 3.32 5.79 14.05
C ALA A 93 2.68 5.82 12.65
N LEU A 94 1.62 6.61 12.50
CA LEU A 94 0.94 6.86 11.24
C LEU A 94 1.89 7.48 10.21
N GLY A 95 2.63 8.54 10.56
CA GLY A 95 3.55 9.24 9.67
C GLY A 95 4.58 8.30 9.01
N ARG A 96 5.02 7.24 9.70
CA ARG A 96 5.92 6.24 9.15
C ARG A 96 5.24 5.28 8.16
N LEU A 97 3.94 5.12 8.24
CA LEU A 97 3.17 4.26 7.33
C LEU A 97 2.68 4.98 6.07
N LEU A 98 2.76 6.31 6.04
CA LEU A 98 2.28 7.15 4.93
C LEU A 98 3.02 6.93 3.61
N SER A 99 4.26 6.46 3.65
CA SER A 99 5.05 6.15 2.46
C SER A 99 4.54 4.92 1.70
N HIS A 100 3.67 4.12 2.34
CA HIS A 100 3.15 2.88 1.77
C HIS A 100 1.75 3.09 1.18
N GLN A 101 1.66 3.20 -0.13
CA GLN A 101 0.38 3.41 -0.84
C GLN A 101 -0.58 2.24 -0.69
N ASP A 102 -0.07 1.03 -0.42
CA ASP A 102 -0.87 -0.19 -0.28
C ASP A 102 -1.52 -0.33 1.10
N ILE A 103 -1.14 0.49 2.07
CA ILE A 103 -1.67 0.42 3.43
C ILE A 103 -2.90 1.33 3.54
N ARG A 104 -4.06 0.72 3.80
CA ARG A 104 -5.28 1.46 4.10
C ARG A 104 -5.30 1.84 5.57
N ILE A 105 -5.33 3.14 5.85
CA ILE A 105 -5.25 3.70 7.19
C ILE A 105 -6.57 4.38 7.52
N LEU A 106 -7.07 4.12 8.73
CA LEU A 106 -8.20 4.83 9.32
C LEU A 106 -7.76 5.41 10.67
N ARG A 107 -7.85 6.72 10.82
CA ARG A 107 -7.53 7.43 12.06
C ARG A 107 -8.82 7.78 12.80
N TYR A 108 -8.99 7.22 13.99
CA TYR A 108 -10.12 7.52 14.87
C TYR A 108 -9.64 8.37 16.06
N GLY A 109 -10.35 9.44 16.35
CA GLY A 109 -10.03 10.35 17.47
C GLY A 109 -10.70 11.70 17.31
N ARG A 110 -10.50 12.58 18.30
CA ARG A 110 -11.04 13.96 18.24
C ARG A 110 -10.24 14.75 17.20
N THR A 111 -10.93 15.33 16.23
CA THR A 111 -10.34 16.06 15.09
C THR A 111 -9.41 17.19 15.51
N GLU A 112 -9.77 17.89 16.61
CA GLU A 112 -9.03 19.04 17.14
C GLU A 112 -7.65 18.67 17.69
N SER A 113 -7.43 17.39 18.02
CA SER A 113 -6.20 16.88 18.62
C SER A 113 -5.36 16.04 17.65
N ILE A 114 -5.73 16.00 16.38
CA ILE A 114 -5.02 15.27 15.32
C ILE A 114 -4.21 16.26 14.50
N GLU A 115 -2.94 15.94 14.25
CA GLU A 115 -2.08 16.75 13.40
C GLU A 115 -2.58 16.80 11.95
N GLU A 116 -2.23 17.86 11.21
CA GLU A 116 -2.72 18.11 9.84
C GLU A 116 -2.50 16.90 8.90
N GLU A 117 -1.34 16.24 9.01
CA GLU A 117 -1.04 15.06 8.20
C GLU A 117 -1.94 13.86 8.51
N GLY A 118 -2.43 13.76 9.74
CA GLY A 118 -3.34 12.71 10.18
C GLY A 118 -4.80 12.96 9.80
N LYS A 119 -5.18 14.23 9.56
CA LYS A 119 -6.59 14.61 9.28
C LYS A 119 -7.17 13.96 8.02
N LYS A 120 -6.35 13.71 7.02
CA LYS A 120 -6.79 13.03 5.79
C LYS A 120 -7.23 11.58 5.98
N PHE A 121 -6.84 10.96 7.11
CA PHE A 121 -7.18 9.58 7.45
C PHE A 121 -8.34 9.46 8.44
N ILE A 122 -8.96 10.59 8.84
CA ILE A 122 -10.18 10.59 9.64
C ILE A 122 -11.31 10.00 8.78
N GLU A 123 -12.20 9.23 9.42
CA GLU A 123 -13.31 8.55 8.76
C GLU A 123 -14.11 9.46 7.80
N GLU A 124 -14.36 10.70 8.21
CA GLU A 124 -15.08 11.69 7.41
C GLU A 124 -14.36 12.08 6.12
N ASN A 125 -13.03 12.07 6.12
CA ASN A 125 -12.19 12.50 4.98
C ASN A 125 -11.68 11.33 4.13
N VAL A 126 -11.66 10.12 4.66
CA VAL A 126 -11.12 8.95 3.98
C VAL A 126 -11.84 8.67 2.66
N ALA A 127 -13.17 8.73 2.68
CA ALA A 127 -13.98 8.52 1.48
C ALA A 127 -13.74 9.60 0.41
N LEU A 128 -13.57 10.85 0.82
CA LEU A 128 -13.27 11.97 -0.09
C LEU A 128 -11.87 11.81 -0.70
N ASN A 129 -10.88 11.51 0.11
CA ASN A 129 -9.50 11.31 -0.34
C ASN A 129 -9.39 10.13 -1.32
N TRP A 130 -10.04 9.02 -1.05
CA TRP A 130 -10.08 7.88 -1.98
C TRP A 130 -10.79 8.20 -3.29
N LYS A 131 -11.89 8.97 -3.21
CA LYS A 131 -12.59 9.45 -4.41
C LYS A 131 -11.68 10.30 -5.28
N GLU A 132 -10.95 11.26 -4.69
CA GLU A 132 -10.02 12.13 -5.41
C GLU A 132 -8.88 11.34 -6.05
N GLN A 133 -8.23 10.44 -5.31
CA GLN A 133 -7.17 9.58 -5.84
C GLN A 133 -7.66 8.69 -6.98
N THR A 134 -8.85 8.10 -6.84
CA THR A 134 -9.45 7.26 -7.89
C THR A 134 -9.77 8.09 -9.13
N LEU A 135 -10.35 9.27 -8.97
CA LEU A 135 -10.65 10.17 -10.08
C LEU A 135 -9.39 10.61 -10.82
N GLN A 136 -8.33 10.93 -10.09
CA GLN A 136 -7.04 11.30 -10.69
C GLN A 136 -6.46 10.14 -11.50
N ALA A 137 -6.41 8.93 -10.95
CA ALA A 137 -5.92 7.75 -11.65
C ALA A 137 -6.72 7.45 -12.92
N VAL A 138 -8.06 7.56 -12.85
CA VAL A 138 -8.94 7.38 -14.03
C VAL A 138 -8.68 8.47 -15.08
N HIS A 139 -8.49 9.72 -14.67
CA HIS A 139 -8.16 10.80 -15.60
C HIS A 139 -6.82 10.59 -16.32
N GLU A 140 -5.81 10.14 -15.61
CA GLU A 140 -4.50 9.82 -16.19
C GLU A 140 -4.60 8.69 -17.23
N GLN A 141 -5.35 7.64 -16.90
CA GLN A 141 -5.61 6.55 -17.84
C GLN A 141 -6.39 7.02 -19.07
N LEU A 142 -7.42 7.83 -18.87
CA LEU A 142 -8.21 8.37 -19.98
C LEU A 142 -7.36 9.22 -20.92
N ASN A 143 -6.53 10.10 -20.37
CA ASN A 143 -5.61 10.93 -21.15
C ASN A 143 -4.62 10.07 -21.96
N ALA A 144 -4.07 9.02 -21.37
CA ALA A 144 -3.17 8.09 -22.07
C ALA A 144 -3.89 7.37 -23.22
N HIS A 145 -5.14 6.93 -23.03
CA HIS A 145 -5.95 6.33 -24.08
C HIS A 145 -6.26 7.31 -25.21
N THR A 146 -6.66 8.53 -24.88
CA THR A 146 -6.95 9.57 -25.91
C THR A 146 -5.71 9.92 -26.74
N GLN A 147 -4.54 9.99 -26.10
CA GLN A 147 -3.28 10.20 -26.82
C GLN A 147 -2.96 9.02 -27.75
N ARG A 148 -3.17 7.80 -27.28
CA ARG A 148 -2.94 6.60 -28.11
C ARG A 148 -3.91 6.52 -29.29
N GLU A 149 -5.16 6.86 -29.07
CA GLU A 149 -6.18 6.95 -30.11
C GLU A 149 -5.77 7.95 -31.20
N SER A 150 -5.38 9.16 -30.82
CA SER A 150 -4.90 10.17 -31.77
C SER A 150 -3.65 9.72 -32.54
N GLN A 151 -2.73 8.99 -31.91
CA GLN A 151 -1.56 8.43 -32.60
C GLN A 151 -1.99 7.39 -33.64
N LEU A 152 -2.87 6.47 -33.27
CA LEU A 152 -3.38 5.43 -34.19
C LEU A 152 -4.15 6.02 -35.38
N GLU A 153 -4.94 7.08 -35.16
CA GLU A 153 -5.65 7.78 -36.25
C GLU A 153 -4.66 8.40 -37.24
N ASN A 154 -3.56 8.98 -36.75
CA ASN A 154 -2.53 9.54 -37.62
C ASN A 154 -1.78 8.46 -38.40
N GLU A 155 -1.42 7.36 -37.73
CA GLU A 155 -0.82 6.19 -38.40
C GLU A 155 -1.74 5.63 -39.48
N LEU A 156 -3.04 5.53 -39.19
CA LEU A 156 -4.04 5.06 -40.16
C LEU A 156 -4.09 5.96 -41.39
N LYS A 157 -4.17 7.28 -41.21
CA LYS A 157 -4.19 8.26 -42.32
C LYS A 157 -2.92 8.15 -43.19
N ASP A 158 -1.78 7.93 -42.57
CA ASP A 158 -0.53 7.79 -43.31
C ASP A 158 -0.47 6.47 -44.11
N HIS A 159 -0.95 5.37 -43.53
CA HIS A 159 -1.09 4.11 -44.26
C HIS A 159 -2.09 4.20 -45.40
N GLU A 160 -3.23 4.88 -45.23
CA GLU A 160 -4.20 5.12 -46.30
C GLU A 160 -3.59 5.89 -47.47
N LYS A 161 -2.80 6.95 -47.21
CA LYS A 161 -2.06 7.69 -48.25
C LYS A 161 -1.06 6.80 -49.01
N GLN A 162 -0.31 5.98 -48.27
CA GLN A 162 0.64 5.02 -48.86
C GLN A 162 -0.08 4.02 -49.76
N LEU A 163 -1.22 3.51 -49.32
CA LEU A 163 -2.03 2.56 -50.06
C LEU A 163 -2.57 3.18 -51.36
N GLN A 164 -3.07 4.42 -51.30
CA GLN A 164 -3.49 5.15 -52.51
C GLN A 164 -2.33 5.34 -53.49
N ALA A 165 -1.16 5.72 -53.01
CA ALA A 165 0.02 5.92 -53.86
C ALA A 165 0.46 4.60 -54.55
N LEU A 166 0.40 3.50 -53.84
CA LEU A 166 0.70 2.17 -54.39
C LEU A 166 -0.33 1.72 -55.43
N GLN A 167 -1.64 1.98 -55.20
CA GLN A 167 -2.70 1.68 -56.16
C GLN A 167 -2.50 2.48 -57.47
N VAL A 168 -2.21 3.77 -57.41
CA VAL A 168 -1.90 4.58 -58.60
C VAL A 168 -0.68 4.01 -59.38
N LYS A 169 0.39 3.65 -58.65
CA LYS A 169 1.58 3.03 -59.25
C LYS A 169 1.27 1.71 -59.91
N LEU A 170 0.45 0.88 -59.27
CA LEU A 170 0.03 -0.40 -59.82
C LEU A 170 -0.74 -0.21 -61.13
N SER A 171 -1.74 0.70 -61.16
CA SER A 171 -2.50 1.00 -62.38
C SER A 171 -1.62 1.48 -63.52
N SER A 172 -0.63 2.34 -63.25
CA SER A 172 0.32 2.81 -64.27
C SER A 172 1.21 1.70 -64.86
N LEU A 173 1.61 0.74 -64.00
CA LEU A 173 2.37 -0.43 -64.44
C LEU A 173 1.51 -1.39 -65.30
N GLU A 174 0.27 -1.58 -64.93
CA GLU A 174 -0.68 -2.41 -65.71
C GLU A 174 -0.94 -1.82 -67.12
N GLU A 175 -1.06 -0.50 -67.21
CA GLU A 175 -1.12 0.17 -68.53
C GLU A 175 0.12 -0.01 -69.37
N GLN A 176 1.31 0.15 -68.77
CA GLN A 176 2.58 -0.10 -69.47
C GLN A 176 2.74 -1.54 -69.97
N VAL A 177 2.25 -2.53 -69.23
CA VAL A 177 2.27 -3.93 -69.63
C VAL A 177 1.31 -4.18 -70.82
N LYS A 178 0.13 -3.51 -70.83
CA LYS A 178 -0.85 -3.63 -71.91
C LYS A 178 -0.32 -3.01 -73.24
N LEU A 179 0.48 -1.95 -73.15
CA LEU A 179 1.03 -1.29 -74.30
C LEU A 179 2.24 -2.01 -74.93
N LYS A 180 2.80 -2.98 -74.24
CA LYS A 180 3.95 -3.82 -74.71
C LYS A 180 3.56 -5.16 -75.27
N LYS A 181 2.27 -5.49 -75.28
CA LYS A 181 1.70 -6.66 -75.95
C LYS A 181 1.12 -6.26 -77.28
#